data_0c79d84268601fa963f3c6000d8adaf3
#
_entry.id   0c79d84268601fa963f3c6000d8adaf3
#
_cell.length_a   1.000
_cell.length_b   1.000
_cell.length_c   1.000
_cell.angle_alpha   90.00
_cell.angle_beta   90.00
_cell.angle_gamma   90.00
#
_symmetry.space_group_name_H-M   'P 1'
#
loop_
_entity.id
_entity.type
_entity.pdbx_description
1 polymer ?
#
loop_
_entity_poly.entity_id
_entity_poly.type
_entity_poly.pdbx_seq_one_letter_code
_entity_poly.pdbx_strand_id
1 'polypeptide(L)'
;MCIRDSYNLDGKKQAISVTIKSFATGLSGKLESRDIVTVIVADYQGKGETAIPPELQYVEVISVTASSGYDANTGEVVDEKELPSTVTLLVTTEQAKVLAELEQDSELHLALVYRGTPENAAKFIAAQDALIEELYAEPEPENSGETAEGTESKESEGAEPSAESEATE
;
A
#
# COMPACT_ATOMS: atom_id res chain seq x y z
N MET A 1 -7.87 25.71 3.35
CA MET A 1 -8.29 24.88 4.50
C MET A 1 -7.05 24.15 5.01
N CYS A 2 -6.63 24.38 6.23
CA CYS A 2 -5.44 23.73 6.75
C CYS A 2 -5.75 22.25 7.01
N ILE A 3 -4.87 21.35 6.57
CA ILE A 3 -4.92 19.90 6.86
C ILE A 3 -5.17 19.62 8.36
N ARG A 4 -4.85 20.61 9.19
CA ARG A 4 -4.96 20.54 10.65
C ARG A 4 -6.39 20.40 11.18
N ASP A 5 -7.42 20.78 10.41
CA ASP A 5 -8.80 20.81 10.89
C ASP A 5 -9.63 19.59 10.51
N SER A 6 -9.14 18.72 9.61
CA SER A 6 -9.95 17.64 9.01
C SER A 6 -9.44 16.23 9.30
N TYR A 7 -8.16 16.03 9.57
CA TYR A 7 -7.57 14.71 9.77
C TYR A 7 -6.66 14.67 10.98
N ASN A 8 -7.06 13.88 11.96
CA ASN A 8 -6.22 13.58 13.11
C ASN A 8 -5.34 12.37 12.74
N LEU A 9 -4.08 12.64 12.38
CA LEU A 9 -3.10 11.59 12.12
C LEU A 9 -2.59 11.07 13.47
N ASP A 10 -3.10 9.92 13.89
CA ASP A 10 -2.77 9.27 15.17
C ASP A 10 -1.49 8.38 15.09
N GLY A 11 -0.79 8.42 13.97
CA GLY A 11 0.40 7.62 13.71
C GLY A 11 0.13 6.25 13.08
N LYS A 12 -1.13 5.83 12.96
CA LYS A 12 -1.50 4.59 12.28
C LYS A 12 -1.64 4.80 10.77
N LYS A 13 -2.09 5.97 10.38
CA LYS A 13 -2.21 6.37 8.97
C LYS A 13 -1.36 7.60 8.69
N GLN A 14 -0.96 7.75 7.44
CA GLN A 14 -0.12 8.83 6.93
C GLN A 14 -0.76 9.45 5.71
N ALA A 15 -0.34 10.65 5.38
CA ALA A 15 -0.72 11.34 4.15
C ALA A 15 0.39 11.17 3.11
N ILE A 16 0.05 10.72 1.92
CA ILE A 16 0.94 10.65 0.76
C ILE A 16 0.29 11.38 -0.41
N SER A 17 1.08 12.13 -1.17
CA SER A 17 0.60 12.78 -2.39
C SER A 17 1.05 12.02 -3.61
N VAL A 18 0.15 11.81 -4.55
CA VAL A 18 0.43 11.19 -5.84
C VAL A 18 0.18 12.18 -6.97
N THR A 19 1.00 12.12 -8.00
CA THR A 19 0.92 13.01 -9.15
C THR A 19 -0.15 12.56 -10.14
N ILE A 20 -0.98 13.49 -10.60
CA ILE A 20 -1.95 13.28 -11.67
C ILE A 20 -1.32 13.68 -13.00
N LYS A 21 -0.98 12.69 -13.81
CA LYS A 21 -0.28 12.92 -15.09
C LYS A 21 -1.18 13.46 -16.19
N SER A 22 -2.48 13.19 -16.14
CA SER A 22 -3.45 13.68 -17.11
C SER A 22 -4.78 14.03 -16.44
N PHE A 23 -5.59 14.86 -17.14
CA PHE A 23 -6.91 15.26 -16.65
C PHE A 23 -7.84 14.07 -16.37
N ALA A 24 -7.79 13.07 -17.24
CA ALA A 24 -8.62 11.87 -17.13
C ALA A 24 -8.21 10.98 -15.94
N THR A 25 -6.92 10.90 -15.62
CA THR A 25 -6.41 10.02 -14.54
C THR A 25 -6.81 10.51 -13.15
N GLY A 26 -7.13 11.80 -13.01
CA GLY A 26 -7.61 12.44 -11.77
C GLY A 26 -9.11 12.73 -11.77
N LEU A 27 -9.92 11.95 -12.45
CA LEU A 27 -11.38 12.13 -12.55
C LEU A 27 -11.77 13.53 -13.03
N SER A 28 -11.01 14.09 -13.98
CA SER A 28 -11.25 15.42 -14.54
C SER A 28 -11.37 16.55 -13.50
N GLY A 29 -10.58 16.45 -12.42
CA GLY A 29 -10.59 17.45 -11.35
C GLY A 29 -11.83 17.45 -10.47
N LYS A 30 -12.64 16.40 -10.51
CA LYS A 30 -13.89 16.30 -9.74
C LYS A 30 -13.75 15.55 -8.42
N LEU A 31 -12.55 15.15 -8.06
CA LEU A 31 -12.29 14.55 -6.76
C LEU A 31 -12.36 15.62 -5.66
N GLU A 32 -12.90 15.22 -4.51
CA GLU A 32 -13.06 16.04 -3.33
C GLU A 32 -12.48 15.38 -2.10
N SER A 33 -12.22 16.17 -1.07
CA SER A 33 -11.84 15.63 0.23
C SER A 33 -12.93 14.70 0.78
N ARG A 34 -12.54 13.59 1.36
CA ARG A 34 -13.38 12.48 1.88
C ARG A 34 -14.00 11.56 0.82
N ASP A 35 -13.61 11.70 -0.44
CA ASP A 35 -13.92 10.69 -1.44
C ASP A 35 -13.19 9.39 -1.14
N ILE A 36 -13.85 8.28 -1.40
CA ILE A 36 -13.20 6.96 -1.44
C ILE A 36 -12.92 6.63 -2.89
N VAL A 37 -11.68 6.38 -3.19
CA VAL A 37 -11.20 6.07 -4.54
C VAL A 37 -10.53 4.70 -4.59
N THR A 38 -10.55 4.09 -5.76
CA THR A 38 -9.70 2.96 -6.12
C THR A 38 -8.54 3.47 -6.98
N VAL A 39 -7.35 3.01 -6.70
CA VAL A 39 -6.17 3.27 -7.53
C VAL A 39 -6.02 2.14 -8.54
N ILE A 40 -6.11 2.49 -9.82
CA ILE A 40 -5.89 1.59 -10.95
C ILE A 40 -4.53 1.90 -11.52
N VAL A 41 -3.73 0.89 -11.74
CA VAL A 41 -2.34 1.00 -12.19
C VAL A 41 -2.22 0.47 -13.60
N ALA A 42 -1.81 1.32 -14.53
CA ALA A 42 -1.44 0.91 -15.87
C ALA A 42 0.03 0.50 -15.89
N ASP A 43 0.35 -0.53 -16.67
CA ASP A 43 1.69 -1.12 -16.75
C ASP A 43 2.23 -1.62 -15.39
N TYR A 44 1.38 -2.36 -14.69
CA TYR A 44 1.70 -2.89 -13.37
C TYR A 44 2.98 -3.74 -13.41
N GLN A 45 3.99 -3.34 -12.64
CA GLN A 45 5.31 -3.98 -12.58
C GLN A 45 6.02 -4.11 -13.96
N GLY A 46 5.78 -3.20 -14.90
CA GLY A 46 6.42 -3.23 -16.22
C GLY A 46 5.98 -4.40 -17.12
N LYS A 47 4.82 -5.00 -16.83
CA LYS A 47 4.30 -6.16 -17.60
C LYS A 47 3.31 -5.78 -18.68
N GLY A 48 2.99 -4.49 -18.83
CA GLY A 48 1.98 -4.02 -19.78
C GLY A 48 0.53 -4.34 -19.37
N GLU A 49 0.32 -4.82 -18.13
CA GLU A 49 -0.99 -5.19 -17.63
C GLU A 49 -1.58 -4.06 -16.77
N THR A 50 -2.89 -3.86 -16.85
CA THR A 50 -3.60 -2.95 -15.95
C THR A 50 -4.14 -3.75 -14.79
N ALA A 51 -3.82 -3.31 -13.57
CA ALA A 51 -4.21 -3.99 -12.34
C ALA A 51 -4.76 -3.02 -11.29
N ILE A 52 -5.53 -3.56 -10.36
CA ILE A 52 -5.91 -2.89 -9.12
C ILE A 52 -5.19 -3.63 -7.99
N PRO A 53 -4.15 -3.04 -7.39
CA PRO A 53 -3.50 -3.65 -6.25
C PRO A 53 -4.51 -3.88 -5.12
N PRO A 54 -4.49 -5.03 -4.45
CA PRO A 54 -5.43 -5.31 -3.36
C PRO A 54 -5.32 -4.31 -2.21
N GLU A 55 -4.13 -3.75 -1.99
CA GLU A 55 -3.87 -2.72 -0.98
C GLU A 55 -4.54 -1.37 -1.30
N LEU A 56 -4.92 -1.13 -2.55
CA LEU A 56 -5.35 0.17 -3.05
C LEU A 56 -6.79 0.17 -3.60
N GLN A 57 -7.62 -0.78 -3.15
CA GLN A 57 -9.02 -0.86 -3.58
C GLN A 57 -9.87 0.28 -3.01
N TYR A 58 -9.64 0.66 -1.74
CA TYR A 58 -10.38 1.73 -1.08
C TYR A 58 -9.42 2.63 -0.32
N VAL A 59 -9.21 3.83 -0.86
CA VAL A 59 -8.32 4.83 -0.28
C VAL A 59 -9.07 6.16 -0.15
N GLU A 60 -8.90 6.85 0.97
CA GLU A 60 -9.56 8.12 1.23
C GLU A 60 -8.72 9.29 0.70
N VAL A 61 -9.40 10.22 0.01
CA VAL A 61 -8.81 11.47 -0.46
C VAL A 61 -8.80 12.50 0.66
N ILE A 62 -7.64 13.05 1.00
CA ILE A 62 -7.49 14.16 1.94
C ILE A 62 -7.72 15.50 1.22
N SER A 63 -6.98 15.72 0.13
CA SER A 63 -7.05 16.96 -0.63
C SER A 63 -6.67 16.76 -2.09
N VAL A 64 -7.09 17.70 -2.91
CA VAL A 64 -6.72 17.78 -4.34
C VAL A 64 -6.10 19.15 -4.56
N THR A 65 -4.87 19.17 -5.06
CA THR A 65 -4.09 20.39 -5.23
C THR A 65 -3.89 20.67 -6.72
N ALA A 66 -4.17 21.89 -7.14
CA ALA A 66 -3.91 22.37 -8.49
C ALA A 66 -2.41 22.59 -8.73
N SER A 67 -2.00 22.72 -9.99
CA SER A 67 -0.61 23.00 -10.38
C SER A 67 -0.06 24.32 -9.82
N SER A 68 -0.93 25.28 -9.49
CA SER A 68 -0.60 26.53 -8.79
C SER A 68 -0.25 26.34 -7.30
N GLY A 69 -0.46 25.14 -6.73
CA GLY A 69 -0.25 24.87 -5.31
C GLY A 69 -1.43 25.23 -4.41
N TYR A 70 -2.53 25.73 -4.98
CA TYR A 70 -3.77 26.01 -4.24
C TYR A 70 -4.62 24.73 -4.14
N ASP A 71 -5.34 24.61 -3.01
CA ASP A 71 -6.31 23.55 -2.80
C ASP A 71 -7.50 23.77 -3.76
N ALA A 72 -7.74 22.81 -4.66
CA ALA A 72 -8.75 22.92 -5.70
C ALA A 72 -10.19 23.04 -5.16
N ASN A 73 -10.40 22.74 -3.87
CA ASN A 73 -11.72 22.69 -3.23
C ASN A 73 -12.06 23.93 -2.35
N THR A 74 -11.26 24.98 -2.38
CA THR A 74 -11.47 26.15 -1.49
C THR A 74 -12.55 27.13 -1.96
N GLY A 75 -13.23 26.88 -3.08
CA GLY A 75 -14.30 27.74 -3.58
C GLY A 75 -13.85 29.11 -4.10
N GLU A 76 -12.55 29.41 -4.12
CA GLU A 76 -12.00 30.50 -4.87
C GLU A 76 -12.02 30.14 -6.35
N VAL A 77 -12.42 31.10 -7.19
CA VAL A 77 -12.54 30.92 -8.63
C VAL A 77 -11.14 30.62 -9.18
N VAL A 78 -10.81 29.34 -9.20
CA VAL A 78 -9.62 28.87 -9.91
C VAL A 78 -9.98 28.96 -11.40
N ASP A 79 -9.12 29.61 -12.17
CA ASP A 79 -9.28 29.69 -13.63
C ASP A 79 -9.52 28.28 -14.16
N GLU A 80 -10.58 28.04 -14.93
CA GLU A 80 -11.00 26.73 -15.47
C GLU A 80 -9.90 25.96 -16.25
N LYS A 81 -8.69 26.52 -16.31
CA LYS A 81 -7.51 25.99 -16.99
C LYS A 81 -6.48 25.33 -16.05
N GLU A 82 -6.62 25.46 -14.74
CA GLU A 82 -5.67 24.81 -13.83
C GLU A 82 -6.09 23.37 -13.57
N LEU A 83 -5.29 22.44 -14.10
CA LEU A 83 -5.46 21.02 -13.87
C LEU A 83 -5.03 20.66 -12.44
N PRO A 84 -5.78 19.80 -11.74
CA PRO A 84 -5.26 19.19 -10.51
C PRO A 84 -3.98 18.44 -10.85
N SER A 85 -2.92 18.73 -10.10
CA SER A 85 -1.62 18.09 -10.34
C SER A 85 -1.30 17.01 -9.34
N THR A 86 -1.87 17.10 -8.13
CA THR A 86 -1.62 16.13 -7.06
C THR A 86 -2.89 15.84 -6.28
N VAL A 87 -3.02 14.58 -5.86
CA VAL A 87 -4.04 14.13 -4.91
C VAL A 87 -3.34 13.57 -3.68
N THR A 88 -3.72 14.07 -2.51
CA THR A 88 -3.21 13.58 -1.23
C THR A 88 -4.17 12.54 -0.67
N LEU A 89 -3.66 11.38 -0.34
CA LEU A 89 -4.38 10.20 0.11
C LEU A 89 -4.04 9.87 1.56
N LEU A 90 -5.02 9.34 2.30
CA LEU A 90 -4.86 8.82 3.65
C LEU A 90 -4.61 7.31 3.56
N VAL A 91 -3.44 6.86 3.98
CA VAL A 91 -2.96 5.50 3.74
C VAL A 91 -2.29 4.89 4.97
N THR A 92 -2.19 3.57 5.01
CA THR A 92 -1.31 2.87 5.96
C THR A 92 0.14 2.90 5.46
N THR A 93 1.07 2.40 6.27
CA THR A 93 2.49 2.33 5.88
C THR A 93 2.71 1.41 4.67
N GLU A 94 1.98 0.29 4.62
CA GLU A 94 2.04 -0.70 3.55
C GLU A 94 1.54 -0.09 2.23
N GLN A 95 0.38 0.55 2.26
CA GLN A 95 -0.16 1.29 1.12
C GLN A 95 0.77 2.40 0.62
N ALA A 96 1.40 3.13 1.54
CA ALA A 96 2.33 4.20 1.19
C ALA A 96 3.55 3.67 0.43
N LYS A 97 4.09 2.52 0.81
CA LYS A 97 5.20 1.86 0.10
C LYS A 97 4.78 1.49 -1.31
N VAL A 98 3.65 0.80 -1.45
CA VAL A 98 3.11 0.40 -2.76
C VAL A 98 2.88 1.60 -3.67
N LEU A 99 2.27 2.68 -3.14
CA LEU A 99 2.05 3.91 -3.91
C LEU A 99 3.35 4.58 -4.35
N ALA A 100 4.35 4.64 -3.49
CA ALA A 100 5.64 5.26 -3.80
C ALA A 100 6.40 4.49 -4.89
N GLU A 101 6.33 3.16 -4.90
CA GLU A 101 6.90 2.32 -5.96
C GLU A 101 6.17 2.52 -7.28
N LEU A 102 4.83 2.48 -7.24
CA LEU A 102 4.00 2.59 -8.44
C LEU A 102 4.06 3.98 -9.10
N GLU A 103 4.24 5.04 -8.32
CA GLU A 103 4.33 6.40 -8.85
C GLU A 103 5.55 6.60 -9.76
N GLN A 104 6.64 5.88 -9.49
CA GLN A 104 7.88 5.99 -10.28
C GLN A 104 7.75 5.29 -11.64
N ASP A 105 7.19 4.10 -11.65
CA ASP A 105 7.28 3.18 -12.80
C ASP A 105 5.96 3.04 -13.57
N SER A 106 4.85 3.56 -13.04
CA SER A 106 3.52 3.30 -13.60
C SER A 106 2.70 4.59 -13.80
N GLU A 107 1.58 4.45 -14.49
CA GLU A 107 0.57 5.50 -14.58
C GLU A 107 -0.61 5.15 -13.67
N LEU A 108 -0.91 6.07 -12.74
CA LEU A 108 -1.98 5.89 -11.76
C LEU A 108 -3.26 6.56 -12.24
N HIS A 109 -4.38 5.82 -12.20
CA HIS A 109 -5.72 6.31 -12.42
C HIS A 109 -6.52 6.24 -11.11
N LEU A 110 -7.22 7.31 -10.77
CA LEU A 110 -8.09 7.35 -9.61
C LEU A 110 -9.55 7.22 -10.05
N ALA A 111 -10.22 6.17 -9.59
CA ALA A 111 -11.63 5.95 -9.83
C ALA A 111 -12.43 6.20 -8.56
N LEU A 112 -13.44 7.08 -8.63
CA LEU A 112 -14.33 7.37 -7.50
C LEU A 112 -15.24 6.16 -7.22
N VAL A 113 -15.16 5.65 -6.01
CA VAL A 113 -15.99 4.54 -5.52
C VAL A 113 -17.18 5.05 -4.72
N TYR A 114 -16.92 5.97 -3.80
CA TYR A 114 -17.96 6.45 -2.91
C TYR A 114 -17.75 7.92 -2.54
N ARG A 115 -18.86 8.66 -2.54
CA ARG A 115 -18.99 10.02 -2.01
C ARG A 115 -20.30 10.10 -1.22
N GLY A 116 -20.21 10.41 0.06
CA GLY A 116 -21.40 10.48 0.92
C GLY A 116 -21.07 10.65 2.39
N THR A 117 -21.80 9.95 3.25
CA THR A 117 -21.63 10.12 4.69
C THR A 117 -20.35 9.47 5.23
N PRO A 118 -19.71 10.05 6.25
CA PRO A 118 -18.50 9.50 6.87
C PRO A 118 -18.69 8.08 7.41
N GLU A 119 -19.89 7.75 7.92
CA GLU A 119 -20.19 6.44 8.48
C GLU A 119 -20.16 5.33 7.41
N ASN A 120 -20.60 5.64 6.20
CA ASN A 120 -20.55 4.69 5.10
C ASN A 120 -19.14 4.64 4.49
N ALA A 121 -18.44 5.77 4.38
CA ALA A 121 -17.04 5.80 3.96
C ALA A 121 -16.16 4.94 4.87
N ALA A 122 -16.38 5.00 6.19
CA ALA A 122 -15.65 4.20 7.18
C ALA A 122 -15.77 2.69 6.95
N LYS A 123 -16.87 2.20 6.35
CA LYS A 123 -17.05 0.78 6.03
C LYS A 123 -16.09 0.31 4.94
N PHE A 124 -15.86 1.14 3.91
CA PHE A 124 -14.88 0.85 2.87
C PHE A 124 -13.46 0.83 3.41
N ILE A 125 -13.14 1.81 4.27
CA ILE A 125 -11.82 1.89 4.90
C ILE A 125 -11.59 0.71 5.84
N ALA A 126 -12.59 0.33 6.65
CA ALA A 126 -12.48 -0.83 7.54
C ALA A 126 -12.30 -2.15 6.76
N ALA A 127 -12.99 -2.31 5.62
CA ALA A 127 -12.80 -3.45 4.75
C ALA A 127 -11.39 -3.49 4.15
N GLN A 128 -10.84 -2.34 3.77
CA GLN A 128 -9.48 -2.22 3.26
C GLN A 128 -8.44 -2.52 4.35
N ASP A 129 -8.63 -1.96 5.55
CA ASP A 129 -7.72 -2.18 6.66
C ASP A 129 -7.67 -3.67 7.05
N ALA A 130 -8.82 -4.37 7.06
CA ALA A 130 -8.89 -5.82 7.31
C ALA A 130 -8.17 -6.63 6.20
N LEU A 131 -8.33 -6.24 4.95
CA LEU A 131 -7.61 -6.88 3.83
C LEU A 131 -6.09 -6.71 3.94
N ILE A 132 -5.63 -5.52 4.31
CA ILE A 132 -4.20 -5.26 4.53
C ILE A 132 -3.67 -6.10 5.68
N GLU A 133 -4.42 -6.19 6.78
CA GLU A 133 -4.05 -7.02 7.93
C GLU A 133 -3.92 -8.49 7.53
N GLU A 134 -4.82 -9.01 6.69
CA GLU A 134 -4.75 -10.37 6.15
C GLU A 134 -3.54 -10.56 5.21
N LEU A 135 -3.27 -9.61 4.32
CA LEU A 135 -2.16 -9.69 3.35
C LEU A 135 -0.78 -9.63 4.00
N TYR A 136 -0.66 -8.89 5.11
CA TYR A 136 0.61 -8.66 5.81
C TYR A 136 0.66 -9.33 7.18
N ALA A 137 -0.30 -10.22 7.50
CA ALA A 137 -0.21 -11.07 8.69
C ALA A 137 1.05 -11.92 8.60
N GLU A 138 1.95 -11.78 9.57
CA GLU A 138 3.07 -12.70 9.70
C GLU A 138 2.49 -14.12 9.95
N PRO A 139 2.97 -15.16 9.25
CA PRO A 139 2.55 -16.53 9.58
C PRO A 139 2.93 -16.79 11.03
N GLU A 140 1.93 -17.12 11.85
CA GLU A 140 2.19 -17.56 13.21
C GLU A 140 3.21 -18.70 13.17
N PRO A 141 4.26 -18.70 13.99
CA PRO A 141 5.20 -19.81 14.04
C PRO A 141 4.40 -21.03 14.44
N GLU A 142 4.27 -21.99 13.53
CA GLU A 142 3.72 -23.31 13.83
C GLU A 142 4.51 -23.87 15.00
N ASN A 143 3.89 -23.88 16.16
CA ASN A 143 4.39 -24.54 17.35
C ASN A 143 4.28 -26.04 17.14
N SER A 144 5.24 -26.62 16.43
CA SER A 144 5.44 -28.06 16.41
C SER A 144 5.97 -28.49 17.77
N GLY A 145 5.04 -28.68 18.69
CA GLY A 145 5.27 -29.39 19.91
C GLY A 145 5.57 -30.85 19.60
N GLU A 146 6.81 -31.19 19.38
CA GLU A 146 7.29 -32.59 19.38
C GLU A 146 7.77 -32.94 20.76
N THR A 147 6.94 -33.72 21.41
CA THR A 147 7.18 -34.37 22.67
C THR A 147 8.34 -35.37 22.52
N ALA A 148 9.47 -35.06 23.15
CA ALA A 148 10.54 -36.00 23.34
C ALA A 148 10.16 -36.95 24.48
N GLU A 149 9.95 -38.22 24.16
CA GLU A 149 10.00 -39.31 25.14
C GLU A 149 11.21 -40.17 24.85
N GLY A 150 12.06 -40.25 25.87
CA GLY A 150 13.34 -40.88 25.82
C GLY A 150 13.33 -42.38 25.73
N THR A 151 14.43 -42.96 25.37
CA THR A 151 14.93 -44.22 25.97
C THR A 151 16.45 -44.34 25.77
N GLU A 152 17.06 -44.77 26.86
CA GLU A 152 18.46 -45.01 27.16
C GLU A 152 19.16 -46.08 26.34
N SER A 153 20.48 -45.96 26.39
CA SER A 153 21.54 -47.02 26.47
C SER A 153 22.04 -47.67 25.19
N LYS A 154 23.27 -47.63 24.86
CA LYS A 154 24.47 -48.29 25.40
C LYS A 154 25.66 -48.14 24.46
N GLU A 155 26.75 -47.73 25.01
CA GLU A 155 28.15 -48.17 24.88
C GLU A 155 28.53 -49.27 23.88
N SER A 156 29.54 -48.98 23.07
CA SER A 156 30.85 -49.64 22.98
C SER A 156 31.58 -49.19 21.72
N GLU A 157 32.69 -48.50 21.85
CA GLU A 157 34.07 -48.97 21.77
C GLU A 157 34.50 -49.52 20.41
N GLY A 158 35.53 -48.88 19.83
CA GLY A 158 36.44 -49.60 18.98
C GLY A 158 37.03 -48.90 17.78
N ALA A 159 38.19 -48.24 17.99
CA ALA A 159 39.37 -48.31 17.14
C ALA A 159 39.36 -47.61 15.74
N GLU A 160 40.13 -46.55 15.68
CA GLU A 160 41.04 -46.20 14.57
C GLU A 160 42.08 -47.33 14.33
N PRO A 161 42.94 -47.37 13.30
CA PRO A 161 43.42 -46.25 12.49
C PRO A 161 43.83 -46.59 11.01
N SER A 162 44.44 -45.57 10.39
CA SER A 162 45.50 -45.60 9.34
C SER A 162 45.07 -45.67 7.89
N ALA A 163 45.46 -44.72 7.22
CA ALA A 163 46.64 -44.35 6.45
C ALA A 163 46.49 -44.52 4.95
N GLU A 164 46.84 -43.50 4.35
CA GLU A 164 47.89 -43.31 3.31
C GLU A 164 47.52 -43.56 1.85
N SER A 165 47.71 -42.52 1.15
CA SER A 165 48.64 -42.19 0.05
C SER A 165 48.06 -42.17 -1.35
N GLU A 166 48.47 -41.10 -1.95
CA GLU A 166 49.12 -40.85 -3.28
C GLU A 166 48.26 -41.07 -4.50
N ALA A 167 48.16 -40.04 -5.24
CA ALA A 167 48.98 -39.27 -6.17
C ALA A 167 48.73 -39.66 -7.63
N THR A 168 48.80 -38.64 -8.44
CA THR A 168 49.08 -38.59 -9.90
C THR A 168 47.96 -39.13 -10.83
N GLU A 169 47.56 -38.42 -11.82
CA GLU A 169 48.14 -37.63 -12.91
C GLU A 169 47.10 -36.67 -13.50
#